data_bef69a3b5fa777dde077bcd735da0ca8
#
_entry.id   bef69a3b5fa777dde077bcd735da0ca8
#
_cell.length_a   1.000
_cell.length_b   1.000
_cell.length_c   1.000
_cell.angle_alpha   90.00
_cell.angle_beta   90.00
_cell.angle_gamma   90.00
#
_symmetry.space_group_name_H-M   'P 1'
#
loop_
_entity.id
_entity.type
_entity.pdbx_description
1 polymer ?
#
loop_
_entity_poly.entity_id
_entity_poly.type
_entity_poly.pdbx_seq_one_letter_code
_entity_poly.pdbx_strand_id
1 'polypeptide(L)'
;MLAGKNVVVEKPFTIKSKEAEYLIALAKEKNLFISVFHNKRLENDFLTIQKLIDENQLGEIVELELHYDRFRTHITTKKWKEDAVPGSGTLYDLGVHLIDMALQLFGKPLSVTADLRVLRKDAKATDYFNVRLDYANTTVILK
;
A
#
# COMPACT_ATOMS: atom_id res chain seq x y z
N MET A 1 20.39 10.03 -5.55
CA MET A 1 20.45 10.35 -6.99
C MET A 1 21.36 11.54 -7.31
N LEU A 2 21.40 12.60 -6.53
CA LEU A 2 22.34 13.72 -6.78
C LEU A 2 23.82 13.31 -6.79
N ALA A 3 24.17 12.25 -6.11
CA ALA A 3 25.53 11.64 -6.12
C ALA A 3 25.75 10.61 -7.27
N GLY A 4 24.91 10.61 -8.29
CA GLY A 4 25.03 9.71 -9.45
C GLY A 4 24.79 8.21 -9.13
N LYS A 5 23.98 7.91 -8.11
CA LYS A 5 23.68 6.52 -7.71
C LYS A 5 22.24 6.13 -8.03
N ASN A 6 22.06 4.91 -8.52
CA ASN A 6 20.76 4.26 -8.57
C ASN A 6 20.24 4.03 -7.15
N VAL A 7 18.92 4.02 -7.00
CA VAL A 7 18.29 3.96 -5.66
C VAL A 7 17.15 2.95 -5.65
N VAL A 8 17.14 2.10 -4.64
CA VAL A 8 15.97 1.31 -4.24
C VAL A 8 15.49 1.86 -2.90
N VAL A 9 14.20 2.21 -2.83
CA VAL A 9 13.58 2.85 -1.66
C VAL A 9 12.64 1.86 -0.99
N GLU A 10 12.67 1.81 0.34
CA GLU A 10 11.67 1.06 1.11
C GLU A 10 10.28 1.69 0.97
N LYS A 11 9.26 0.84 1.11
CA LYS A 11 7.87 1.30 1.19
C LYS A 11 7.56 1.92 2.57
N PRO A 12 6.66 2.88 2.66
CA PRO A 12 5.99 3.59 1.56
C PRO A 12 6.97 4.55 0.85
N PHE A 13 6.80 4.75 -0.45
CA PHE A 13 7.73 5.54 -1.26
C PHE A 13 7.85 6.98 -0.79
N THR A 14 6.71 7.68 -0.74
CA THR A 14 6.62 9.07 -0.31
C THR A 14 5.28 9.29 0.40
N ILE A 15 5.17 10.39 1.15
CA ILE A 15 3.92 10.79 1.79
C ILE A 15 3.00 11.52 0.80
N LYS A 16 3.58 12.31 -0.09
CA LYS A 16 2.85 13.10 -1.09
C LYS A 16 3.19 12.65 -2.51
N SER A 17 2.19 12.57 -3.38
CA SER A 17 2.39 12.21 -4.80
C SER A 17 3.39 13.13 -5.51
N LYS A 18 3.37 14.44 -5.21
CA LYS A 18 4.31 15.42 -5.78
C LYS A 18 5.78 15.10 -5.45
N GLU A 19 6.06 14.50 -4.30
CA GLU A 19 7.42 14.06 -3.92
C GLU A 19 7.85 12.89 -4.80
N ALA A 20 6.94 11.94 -5.04
CA ALA A 20 7.18 10.81 -5.94
C ALA A 20 7.43 11.29 -7.38
N GLU A 21 6.58 12.18 -7.89
CA GLU A 21 6.71 12.78 -9.23
C GLU A 21 8.07 13.48 -9.40
N TYR A 22 8.47 14.28 -8.40
CA TYR A 22 9.77 14.94 -8.38
C TYR A 22 10.94 13.95 -8.43
N LEU A 23 10.89 12.89 -7.60
CA LEU A 23 11.96 11.89 -7.56
C LEU A 23 12.05 11.08 -8.87
N ILE A 24 10.92 10.77 -9.48
CA ILE A 24 10.85 10.09 -10.78
C ILE A 24 11.43 11.00 -11.89
N ALA A 25 11.07 12.28 -11.90
CA ALA A 25 11.59 13.26 -12.86
C ALA A 25 13.11 13.42 -12.69
N LEU A 26 13.61 13.52 -11.47
CA LEU A 26 15.04 13.61 -11.16
C LEU A 26 15.80 12.35 -11.61
N ALA A 27 15.24 11.15 -11.38
CA ALA A 27 15.85 9.92 -11.86
C ALA A 27 16.00 9.91 -13.38
N LYS A 28 14.94 10.32 -14.09
CA LYS A 28 14.95 10.45 -15.56
C LYS A 28 15.97 11.48 -16.05
N GLU A 29 16.01 12.67 -15.44
CA GLU A 29 16.97 13.73 -15.76
C GLU A 29 18.41 13.27 -15.62
N LYS A 30 18.70 12.53 -14.56
CA LYS A 30 20.07 12.03 -14.27
C LYS A 30 20.39 10.69 -14.95
N ASN A 31 19.47 10.13 -15.75
CA ASN A 31 19.59 8.80 -16.36
C ASN A 31 19.93 7.72 -15.32
N LEU A 32 19.20 7.74 -14.19
CA LEU A 32 19.38 6.82 -13.07
C LEU A 32 18.11 6.00 -12.85
N PHE A 33 18.32 4.81 -12.27
CA PHE A 33 17.23 3.94 -11.87
C PHE A 33 16.73 4.30 -10.46
N ILE A 34 15.40 4.34 -10.28
CA ILE A 34 14.72 4.39 -9.00
C ILE A 34 13.64 3.31 -8.96
N SER A 35 13.57 2.56 -7.87
CA SER A 35 12.54 1.55 -7.63
C SER A 35 12.07 1.60 -6.19
N VAL A 36 10.79 1.26 -6.00
CA VAL A 36 10.21 1.06 -4.66
C VAL A 36 10.16 -0.43 -4.36
N PHE A 37 10.61 -0.83 -3.18
CA PHE A 37 10.66 -2.23 -2.78
C PHE A 37 9.30 -2.73 -2.30
N HIS A 38 8.38 -2.95 -3.23
CA HIS A 38 7.09 -3.59 -3.00
C HIS A 38 7.25 -5.13 -3.01
N ASN A 39 7.91 -5.65 -1.99
CA ASN A 39 8.25 -7.08 -1.88
C ASN A 39 7.04 -8.02 -1.94
N LYS A 40 5.86 -7.57 -1.51
CA LYS A 40 4.62 -8.35 -1.52
C LYS A 40 4.15 -8.76 -2.93
N ARG A 41 4.59 -8.04 -3.97
CA ARG A 41 4.35 -8.44 -5.36
C ARG A 41 5.01 -9.77 -5.75
N LEU A 42 6.01 -10.20 -4.98
CA LEU A 42 6.82 -11.39 -5.27
C LEU A 42 6.49 -12.56 -4.33
N GLU A 43 5.49 -12.40 -3.46
CA GLU A 43 5.07 -13.48 -2.58
C GLU A 43 4.13 -14.46 -3.29
N ASN A 44 4.22 -15.73 -2.93
CA ASN A 44 3.53 -16.81 -3.62
C ASN A 44 2.01 -16.69 -3.59
N ASP A 45 1.46 -16.16 -2.51
CA ASP A 45 0.02 -15.93 -2.35
C ASP A 45 -0.48 -14.92 -3.39
N PHE A 46 0.19 -13.78 -3.52
CA PHE A 46 -0.16 -12.76 -4.51
C PHE A 46 0.01 -13.27 -5.96
N LEU A 47 1.15 -13.90 -6.25
CA LEU A 47 1.42 -14.45 -7.59
C LEU A 47 0.41 -15.54 -7.97
N THR A 48 -0.05 -16.34 -7.01
CA THR A 48 -1.07 -17.35 -7.24
C THR A 48 -2.42 -16.72 -7.58
N ILE A 49 -2.86 -15.73 -6.79
CA ILE A 49 -4.12 -15.01 -7.04
C ILE A 49 -4.07 -14.31 -8.40
N GLN A 50 -2.99 -13.60 -8.70
CA GLN A 50 -2.80 -12.93 -9.99
C GLN A 50 -2.94 -13.91 -11.14
N LYS A 51 -2.25 -15.06 -11.07
CA LYS A 51 -2.34 -16.10 -12.09
C LYS A 51 -3.77 -16.64 -12.28
N LEU A 52 -4.49 -16.90 -11.18
CA LEU A 52 -5.87 -17.41 -11.26
C LEU A 52 -6.82 -16.40 -11.93
N ILE A 53 -6.61 -15.11 -11.68
CA ILE A 53 -7.38 -14.02 -12.32
C ILE A 53 -6.99 -13.89 -13.78
N ASP A 54 -5.70 -13.85 -14.12
CA ASP A 54 -5.19 -13.69 -15.48
C ASP A 54 -5.64 -14.86 -16.40
N GLU A 55 -5.71 -16.07 -15.84
CA GLU A 55 -6.19 -17.28 -16.52
C GLU A 55 -7.73 -17.43 -16.51
N ASN A 56 -8.45 -16.44 -15.97
CA ASN A 56 -9.92 -16.44 -15.83
C ASN A 56 -10.48 -17.67 -15.11
N GLN A 57 -9.72 -18.26 -14.18
CA GLN A 57 -10.15 -19.48 -13.46
C GLN A 57 -11.21 -19.20 -12.40
N LEU A 58 -11.37 -17.94 -11.98
CA LEU A 58 -12.35 -17.51 -10.99
C LEU A 58 -13.58 -16.84 -11.60
N GLY A 59 -13.63 -16.70 -12.95
CA GLY A 59 -14.67 -15.95 -13.65
C GLY A 59 -14.62 -14.46 -13.34
N GLU A 60 -15.78 -13.78 -13.38
CA GLU A 60 -15.88 -12.35 -13.05
C GLU A 60 -15.70 -12.12 -11.55
N ILE A 61 -14.72 -11.31 -11.17
CA ILE A 61 -14.49 -10.94 -9.78
C ILE A 61 -15.42 -9.80 -9.42
N VAL A 62 -16.42 -10.09 -8.60
CA VAL A 62 -17.38 -9.09 -8.08
C VAL A 62 -16.82 -8.38 -6.86
N GLU A 63 -16.17 -9.13 -5.96
CA GLU A 63 -15.56 -8.59 -4.74
C GLU A 63 -14.25 -9.30 -4.42
N LEU A 64 -13.28 -8.54 -3.93
CA LEU A 64 -12.03 -9.04 -3.36
C LEU A 64 -11.80 -8.38 -1.99
N GLU A 65 -11.57 -9.19 -0.96
CA GLU A 65 -11.12 -8.70 0.34
C GLU A 65 -9.65 -9.06 0.57
N LEU A 66 -8.85 -8.08 0.98
CA LEU A 66 -7.45 -8.23 1.37
C LEU A 66 -7.27 -7.76 2.80
N HIS A 67 -6.69 -8.63 3.65
CA HIS A 67 -6.58 -8.39 5.09
C HIS A 67 -5.17 -8.56 5.61
N TYR A 68 -4.80 -7.69 6.57
CA TYR A 68 -3.66 -7.88 7.46
C TYR A 68 -4.10 -7.80 8.92
N ASP A 69 -4.82 -8.81 9.37
CA ASP A 69 -5.36 -8.86 10.73
C ASP A 69 -4.25 -9.08 11.77
N ARG A 70 -4.21 -8.20 12.76
CA ARG A 70 -3.25 -8.28 13.86
C ARG A 70 -3.92 -7.94 15.19
N PHE A 71 -3.74 -8.78 16.17
CA PHE A 71 -4.15 -8.48 17.53
C PHE A 71 -2.96 -7.95 18.33
N ARG A 72 -2.97 -6.65 18.64
CA ARG A 72 -1.94 -5.97 19.43
C ARG A 72 -2.61 -5.03 20.42
N THR A 73 -2.55 -5.36 21.70
CA THR A 73 -3.13 -4.55 22.77
C THR A 73 -2.20 -3.45 23.27
N HIS A 74 -0.89 -3.60 23.07
CA HIS A 74 0.12 -2.69 23.58
C HIS A 74 0.75 -1.84 22.47
N ILE A 75 1.12 -0.60 22.84
CA ILE A 75 1.90 0.30 21.99
C ILE A 75 3.32 -0.27 21.85
N THR A 76 3.87 -0.23 20.64
CA THR A 76 5.23 -0.71 20.38
C THR A 76 6.27 0.35 20.75
N THR A 77 7.52 -0.08 20.95
CA THR A 77 8.64 0.83 21.18
C THR A 77 9.07 1.60 19.91
N LYS A 78 8.54 1.24 18.75
CA LYS A 78 8.84 1.90 17.48
C LYS A 78 8.01 3.18 17.34
N LYS A 79 8.51 4.27 17.91
CA LYS A 79 7.83 5.58 17.97
C LYS A 79 7.25 6.04 16.62
N TRP A 80 7.98 5.88 15.54
CA TRP A 80 7.53 6.29 14.20
C TRP A 80 6.23 5.63 13.73
N LYS A 81 5.89 4.45 14.27
CA LYS A 81 4.62 3.76 13.96
C LYS A 81 3.47 4.23 14.84
N GLU A 82 3.77 4.74 16.02
CA GLU A 82 2.79 5.04 17.07
C GLU A 82 2.52 6.55 17.23
N ASP A 83 3.47 7.39 16.82
CA ASP A 83 3.30 8.85 16.90
C ASP A 83 2.44 9.35 15.72
N ALA A 84 1.60 10.36 15.98
CA ALA A 84 0.74 10.98 14.97
C ALA A 84 1.54 11.93 14.06
N VAL A 85 2.42 11.35 13.25
CA VAL A 85 3.21 12.10 12.26
C VAL A 85 2.83 11.68 10.84
N PRO A 86 3.00 12.53 9.83
CA PRO A 86 2.73 12.16 8.45
C PRO A 86 3.49 10.88 8.04
N GLY A 87 2.80 9.92 7.44
CA GLY A 87 3.38 8.65 7.03
C GLY A 87 3.43 7.57 8.12
N SER A 88 2.86 7.83 9.30
CA SER A 88 2.72 6.84 10.38
C SER A 88 1.41 6.08 10.32
N GLY A 89 1.29 5.08 11.20
CA GLY A 89 0.08 4.28 11.38
C GLY A 89 -0.02 3.07 10.45
N THR A 90 -1.05 2.27 10.71
CA THR A 90 -1.23 0.97 10.08
C THR A 90 -1.48 1.06 8.58
N LEU A 91 -2.15 2.11 8.10
CA LEU A 91 -2.38 2.31 6.67
C LEU A 91 -1.06 2.46 5.90
N TYR A 92 -0.12 3.25 6.41
CA TYR A 92 1.20 3.43 5.79
C TYR A 92 2.12 2.23 5.98
N ASP A 93 2.00 1.49 7.11
CA ASP A 93 2.84 0.33 7.38
C ASP A 93 2.38 -0.93 6.63
N LEU A 94 1.08 -1.21 6.63
CA LEU A 94 0.48 -2.43 6.09
C LEU A 94 -0.45 -2.16 4.90
N GLY A 95 -1.32 -1.17 5.01
CA GLY A 95 -2.30 -0.86 3.97
C GLY A 95 -1.67 -0.53 2.63
N VAL A 96 -0.46 0.04 2.61
CA VAL A 96 0.29 0.30 1.38
C VAL A 96 0.53 -0.96 0.55
N HIS A 97 0.73 -2.12 1.18
CA HIS A 97 0.87 -3.39 0.47
C HIS A 97 -0.45 -3.85 -0.14
N LEU A 98 -1.56 -3.74 0.62
CA LEU A 98 -2.88 -4.12 0.13
C LEU A 98 -3.34 -3.21 -1.01
N ILE A 99 -3.09 -1.90 -0.89
CA ILE A 99 -3.36 -0.92 -1.96
C ILE A 99 -2.56 -1.28 -3.21
N ASP A 100 -1.28 -1.56 -3.06
CA ASP A 100 -0.41 -1.95 -4.18
C ASP A 100 -0.90 -3.22 -4.87
N MET A 101 -1.27 -4.25 -4.11
CA MET A 101 -1.84 -5.50 -4.64
C MET A 101 -3.14 -5.23 -5.43
N ALA A 102 -4.06 -4.44 -4.88
CA ALA A 102 -5.30 -4.07 -5.57
C ALA A 102 -5.03 -3.33 -6.90
N LEU A 103 -4.07 -2.38 -6.88
CA LEU A 103 -3.68 -1.63 -8.08
C LEU A 103 -2.99 -2.51 -9.13
N GLN A 104 -2.25 -3.55 -8.72
CA GLN A 104 -1.65 -4.52 -9.65
C GLN A 104 -2.70 -5.40 -10.31
N LEU A 105 -3.74 -5.81 -9.57
CA LEU A 105 -4.78 -6.71 -10.08
C LEU A 105 -5.83 -5.97 -10.94
N PHE A 106 -6.24 -4.77 -10.55
CA PHE A 106 -7.39 -4.08 -11.16
C PHE A 106 -7.08 -2.67 -11.68
N GLY A 107 -5.84 -2.19 -11.51
CA GLY A 107 -5.47 -0.84 -11.91
C GLY A 107 -6.05 0.24 -11.01
N LYS A 108 -6.27 1.44 -11.56
CA LYS A 108 -6.76 2.59 -10.80
C LYS A 108 -8.27 2.49 -10.55
N PRO A 109 -8.74 2.60 -9.29
CA PRO A 109 -10.17 2.60 -8.97
C PRO A 109 -10.89 3.86 -9.46
N LEU A 110 -12.20 3.77 -9.62
CA LEU A 110 -13.08 4.90 -9.95
C LEU A 110 -13.33 5.78 -8.73
N SER A 111 -13.48 5.16 -7.56
CA SER A 111 -13.67 5.87 -6.29
C SER A 111 -12.95 5.17 -5.14
N VAL A 112 -12.70 5.94 -4.08
CA VAL A 112 -12.07 5.46 -2.84
C VAL A 112 -12.86 5.99 -1.66
N THR A 113 -13.25 5.07 -0.75
CA THR A 113 -13.84 5.43 0.55
C THR A 113 -12.97 4.82 1.64
N ALA A 114 -12.66 5.58 2.68
CA ALA A 114 -11.82 5.10 3.77
C ALA A 114 -12.41 5.44 5.15
N ASP A 115 -12.38 4.46 6.05
CA ASP A 115 -12.62 4.62 7.48
C ASP A 115 -11.31 4.36 8.22
N LEU A 116 -10.77 5.39 8.85
CA LEU A 116 -9.50 5.37 9.57
C LEU A 116 -9.73 5.71 11.03
N ARG A 117 -9.29 4.86 11.96
CA ARG A 117 -9.53 5.05 13.40
C ARG A 117 -8.28 4.81 14.23
N VAL A 118 -8.30 5.35 15.44
CA VAL A 118 -7.39 5.04 16.54
C VAL A 118 -8.21 4.30 17.57
N LEU A 119 -8.00 3.00 17.71
CA LEU A 119 -8.81 2.12 18.56
C LEU A 119 -8.12 1.74 19.87
N ARG A 120 -6.78 1.57 19.84
CA ARG A 120 -6.04 1.18 21.05
C ARG A 120 -5.95 2.35 22.03
N LYS A 121 -6.08 2.04 23.29
CA LYS A 121 -5.84 3.01 24.38
C LYS A 121 -4.42 3.60 24.26
N ASP A 122 -4.30 4.89 24.38
CA ASP A 122 -3.04 5.67 24.33
C ASP A 122 -2.33 5.66 22.95
N ALA A 123 -2.89 5.05 21.92
CA ALA A 123 -2.36 5.19 20.56
C ALA A 123 -2.59 6.60 20.02
N LYS A 124 -1.66 7.09 19.20
CA LYS A 124 -1.74 8.40 18.56
C LYS A 124 -1.85 8.31 17.04
N ALA A 125 -1.23 7.30 16.46
CA ALA A 125 -1.33 7.01 15.04
C ALA A 125 -2.53 6.11 14.75
N THR A 126 -3.04 6.18 13.52
CA THR A 126 -4.09 5.30 13.01
C THR A 126 -3.68 3.84 13.13
N ASP A 127 -4.48 3.03 13.79
CA ASP A 127 -4.24 1.60 14.01
C ASP A 127 -5.37 0.69 13.50
N TYR A 128 -6.35 1.28 12.86
CA TYR A 128 -7.42 0.62 12.11
C TYR A 128 -7.63 1.33 10.78
N PHE A 129 -7.81 0.57 9.72
CA PHE A 129 -8.30 1.08 8.46
C PHE A 129 -9.29 0.10 7.83
N ASN A 130 -10.26 0.63 7.12
CA ASN A 130 -11.10 -0.08 6.17
C ASN A 130 -11.18 0.82 4.93
N VAL A 131 -10.60 0.37 3.84
CA VAL A 131 -10.56 1.12 2.58
C VAL A 131 -11.31 0.34 1.53
N ARG A 132 -12.30 0.97 0.93
CA ARG A 132 -13.06 0.45 -0.20
C ARG A 132 -12.60 1.13 -1.48
N LEU A 133 -12.25 0.33 -2.47
CA LEU A 133 -11.89 0.74 -3.81
C LEU A 133 -12.98 0.24 -4.76
N ASP A 134 -13.66 1.16 -5.45
CA ASP A 134 -14.71 0.80 -6.41
C ASP A 134 -14.17 0.88 -7.84
N TYR A 135 -14.37 -0.20 -8.57
CA TYR A 135 -14.11 -0.34 -10.00
C TYR A 135 -15.45 -0.49 -10.74
N ALA A 136 -15.44 -0.58 -12.07
CA ALA A 136 -16.68 -0.67 -12.86
C ALA A 136 -17.57 -1.86 -12.45
N ASN A 137 -16.99 -3.03 -12.26
CA ASN A 137 -17.70 -4.27 -11.94
C ASN A 137 -17.18 -4.98 -10.68
N THR A 138 -16.17 -4.42 -10.03
CA THR A 138 -15.49 -5.05 -8.90
C THR A 138 -15.37 -4.08 -7.74
N THR A 139 -15.55 -4.57 -6.53
CA THR A 139 -15.23 -3.85 -5.29
C THR A 139 -14.04 -4.53 -4.63
N VAL A 140 -13.05 -3.74 -4.19
CA VAL A 140 -11.94 -4.26 -3.37
C VAL A 140 -12.00 -3.63 -1.99
N ILE A 141 -11.96 -4.47 -0.95
CA ILE A 141 -12.00 -4.07 0.46
C ILE A 141 -10.65 -4.41 1.09
N LEU A 142 -10.02 -3.42 1.70
CA LEU A 142 -8.72 -3.52 2.34
C LEU A 142 -8.86 -3.28 3.85
N LYS A 143 -8.41 -4.21 4.69
CA LYS A 143 -8.53 -4.14 6.16
C LYS A 143 -7.23 -4.51 6.87
#